data_17433f9bfc09c23633393e16a2d8331a
#
_entry.id   17433f9bfc09c23633393e16a2d8331a
#
_cell.length_a   1.000
_cell.length_b   1.000
_cell.length_c   1.000
_cell.angle_alpha   90.00
_cell.angle_beta   90.00
_cell.angle_gamma   90.00
#
_symmetry.space_group_name_H-M   'P 1'
#
loop_
_entity.id
_entity.type
_entity.pdbx_description
1 polymer ?
#
loop_
_entity_poly.entity_id
_entity_poly.type
_entity_poly.pdbx_seq_one_letter_code
_entity_poly.pdbx_strand_id
1 'polypeptide(L)'
;MSEENSTTIHSGVAAAPGRARGKAYIIRNAEDIMAVPAGSILVIRILHPHLAPLLPRVAGLVVEEGAILQHATTLARECGIPAAVGIRDARNLFQNGELLEVDGYTGKVSRNSSIDR
;
A
#
# COMPACT_ATOMS: atom_id res chain seq x y z
N MET A 1 -15.99 -23.23 8.71
CA MET A 1 -16.36 -22.59 8.50
C MET A 1 -15.86 -21.56 7.81
N SER A 2 -16.28 -20.84 7.51
CA SER A 2 -16.02 -19.77 6.59
C SER A 2 -14.92 -18.84 6.98
N GLU A 3 -14.44 -18.97 8.16
CA GLU A 3 -13.43 -18.07 8.62
C GLU A 3 -12.14 -18.17 7.86
N GLU A 4 -11.87 -19.32 7.30
CA GLU A 4 -10.62 -19.46 6.59
C GLU A 4 -10.58 -18.61 5.33
N ASN A 5 -11.71 -18.13 4.90
CA ASN A 5 -11.76 -17.28 3.71
C ASN A 5 -12.00 -15.82 4.05
N SER A 6 -11.80 -15.45 5.29
CA SER A 6 -12.08 -14.06 5.62
C SER A 6 -11.16 -13.11 4.90
N THR A 7 -11.73 -12.03 4.49
CA THR A 7 -11.01 -10.92 3.91
C THR A 7 -11.24 -9.72 4.81
N THR A 8 -10.16 -9.14 5.25
CA THR A 8 -10.23 -7.94 6.06
C THR A 8 -10.01 -6.74 5.15
N ILE A 9 -10.87 -5.76 5.26
CA ILE A 9 -10.82 -4.56 4.44
C ILE A 9 -10.60 -3.36 5.32
N HIS A 10 -9.60 -2.57 4.97
CA HIS A 10 -9.32 -1.32 5.65
C HIS A 10 -9.59 -0.18 4.68
N SER A 11 -10.30 0.82 5.10
CA SER A 11 -10.72 1.91 4.22
C SER A 11 -9.97 3.17 4.54
N GLY A 12 -9.45 3.78 3.51
CA GLY A 12 -8.85 5.09 3.58
C GLY A 12 -9.45 5.96 2.50
N VAL A 13 -8.64 6.83 1.93
CA VAL A 13 -9.05 7.73 0.89
C VAL A 13 -8.39 7.34 -0.41
N ALA A 14 -9.17 7.32 -1.49
CA ALA A 14 -8.65 7.04 -2.82
C ALA A 14 -7.69 8.16 -3.22
N ALA A 15 -6.46 7.80 -3.53
CA ALA A 15 -5.45 8.79 -3.88
C ALA A 15 -5.04 8.70 -5.35
N ALA A 16 -4.90 7.50 -5.87
CA ALA A 16 -4.57 7.32 -7.28
C ALA A 16 -5.31 6.09 -7.79
N PRO A 17 -5.89 6.16 -8.99
CA PRO A 17 -6.77 5.10 -9.47
C PRO A 17 -6.03 3.83 -9.85
N GLY A 18 -6.77 2.75 -9.92
CA GLY A 18 -6.26 1.46 -10.31
C GLY A 18 -6.40 0.44 -9.19
N ARG A 19 -6.08 -0.80 -9.52
CA ARG A 19 -6.05 -1.88 -8.55
C ARG A 19 -4.75 -2.63 -8.70
N ALA A 20 -4.18 -3.03 -7.58
CA ALA A 20 -2.94 -3.76 -7.59
C ALA A 20 -2.93 -4.81 -6.50
N ARG A 21 -2.25 -5.91 -6.77
CA ARG A 21 -2.01 -6.97 -5.80
C ARG A 21 -0.52 -7.19 -5.70
N GLY A 22 -0.07 -7.46 -4.51
CA GLY A 22 1.34 -7.76 -4.30
C GLY A 22 1.61 -8.01 -2.85
N LYS A 23 2.85 -8.36 -2.57
CA LYS A 23 3.25 -8.61 -1.19
C LYS A 23 3.57 -7.28 -0.52
N ALA A 24 3.10 -7.15 0.70
CA ALA A 24 3.36 -5.94 1.48
C ALA A 24 4.85 -5.83 1.78
N TYR A 25 5.36 -4.62 1.67
CA TYR A 25 6.70 -4.32 2.14
C TYR A 25 6.62 -3.04 2.97
N ILE A 26 6.91 -3.17 4.25
CA ILE A 26 6.69 -2.10 5.20
C ILE A 26 7.98 -1.33 5.43
N ILE A 27 7.93 -0.01 5.27
CA ILE A 27 9.08 0.85 5.51
C ILE A 27 8.97 1.42 6.91
N ARG A 28 9.88 1.02 7.78
CA ARG A 28 9.95 1.53 9.15
C ARG A 28 11.15 2.43 9.36
N ASN A 29 12.20 2.21 8.58
CA ASN A 29 13.41 3.02 8.69
C ASN A 29 14.08 3.11 7.33
N ALA A 30 15.16 3.91 7.26
CA ALA A 30 15.81 4.18 5.99
C ALA A 30 16.40 2.94 5.33
N GLU A 31 16.82 1.97 6.11
CA GLU A 31 17.43 0.78 5.57
C GLU A 31 16.44 -0.06 4.78
N ASP A 32 15.17 0.00 5.16
CA ASP A 32 14.16 -0.78 4.47
C ASP A 32 14.01 -0.35 3.01
N ILE A 33 14.33 0.91 2.71
CA ILE A 33 14.20 1.45 1.37
C ILE A 33 15.09 0.71 0.38
N MET A 34 16.25 0.26 0.83
CA MET A 34 17.23 -0.35 -0.05
C MET A 34 16.83 -1.73 -0.53
N ALA A 35 15.90 -2.37 0.15
CA ALA A 35 15.59 -3.77 -0.10
C ALA A 35 14.19 -4.01 -0.68
N VAL A 36 13.52 -2.97 -1.16
CA VAL A 36 12.14 -3.11 -1.65
C VAL A 36 12.10 -3.96 -2.91
N PRO A 37 11.42 -5.10 -2.89
CA PRO A 37 11.30 -5.92 -4.10
C PRO A 37 10.38 -5.27 -5.11
N ALA A 38 10.67 -5.43 -6.38
CA ALA A 38 9.79 -4.95 -7.43
C ALA A 38 8.43 -5.63 -7.33
N GLY A 39 7.38 -4.87 -7.60
CA GLY A 39 6.01 -5.40 -7.54
C GLY A 39 5.40 -5.45 -6.14
N SER A 40 6.08 -4.90 -5.15
CA SER A 40 5.55 -4.87 -3.79
C SER A 40 4.41 -3.86 -3.66
N ILE A 41 3.57 -4.09 -2.65
CA ILE A 41 2.69 -3.04 -2.15
C ILE A 41 3.44 -2.34 -1.04
N LEU A 42 3.80 -1.10 -1.27
CA LEU A 42 4.62 -0.35 -0.34
C LEU A 42 3.73 0.23 0.76
N VAL A 43 4.07 -0.06 2.02
CA VAL A 43 3.29 0.40 3.16
C VAL A 43 4.17 1.36 3.96
N ILE A 44 3.75 2.62 4.02
CA ILE A 44 4.58 3.68 4.61
C ILE A 44 3.74 4.59 5.50
N ARG A 45 4.40 5.35 6.36
CA ARG A 45 3.71 6.32 7.20
C ARG A 45 3.37 7.58 6.40
N ILE A 46 4.35 8.16 5.76
CA ILE A 46 4.13 9.29 4.85
C ILE A 46 5.04 9.11 3.65
N LEU A 47 4.70 9.78 2.56
CA LEU A 47 5.50 9.67 1.35
C LEU A 47 6.55 10.78 1.32
N HIS A 48 7.77 10.42 1.69
CA HIS A 48 8.90 11.33 1.61
C HIS A 48 9.41 11.44 0.18
N PRO A 49 9.97 12.60 -0.19
CA PRO A 49 10.48 12.76 -1.56
C PRO A 49 11.53 11.74 -1.97
N HIS A 50 12.36 11.30 -1.04
CA HIS A 50 13.39 10.34 -1.40
C HIS A 50 12.85 8.93 -1.63
N LEU A 51 11.56 8.71 -1.38
CA LEU A 51 10.92 7.45 -1.77
C LEU A 51 10.43 7.48 -3.22
N ALA A 52 10.39 8.65 -3.83
CA ALA A 52 9.85 8.78 -5.19
C ALA A 52 10.52 7.84 -6.20
N PRO A 53 11.84 7.61 -6.15
CA PRO A 53 12.45 6.69 -7.12
C PRO A 53 11.97 5.26 -7.01
N LEU A 54 11.37 4.87 -5.89
CA LEU A 54 10.83 3.52 -5.74
C LEU A 54 9.48 3.33 -6.41
N LEU A 55 8.74 4.41 -6.61
CA LEU A 55 7.35 4.31 -7.03
C LEU A 55 7.18 3.58 -8.35
N PRO A 56 8.02 3.80 -9.38
CA PRO A 56 7.85 3.05 -10.62
C PRO A 56 8.09 1.56 -10.48
N ARG A 57 8.70 1.13 -9.38
CA ARG A 57 9.04 -0.28 -9.19
C ARG A 57 8.00 -1.03 -8.38
N VAL A 58 7.14 -0.34 -7.65
CA VAL A 58 6.16 -1.00 -6.80
C VAL A 58 4.83 -1.09 -7.50
N ALA A 59 3.98 -2.00 -7.05
CA ALA A 59 2.68 -2.22 -7.66
C ALA A 59 1.60 -1.31 -7.10
N GLY A 60 1.75 -0.91 -5.84
CA GLY A 60 0.77 -0.05 -5.20
C GLY A 60 1.33 0.59 -3.96
N LEU A 61 0.55 1.52 -3.40
CA LEU A 61 1.01 2.34 -2.28
C LEU A 61 -0.08 2.44 -1.22
N VAL A 62 0.31 2.19 0.02
CA VAL A 62 -0.56 2.34 1.18
C VAL A 62 0.12 3.31 2.14
N VAL A 63 -0.56 4.41 2.46
CA VAL A 63 0.00 5.46 3.30
C VAL A 63 -0.85 5.62 4.56
N GLU A 64 -0.20 5.63 5.71
CA GLU A 64 -0.92 5.79 6.99
C GLU A 64 -1.56 7.15 7.12
N GLU A 65 -0.81 8.18 6.85
CA GLU A 65 -1.31 9.53 7.06
C GLU A 65 -1.96 10.07 5.83
N GLY A 66 -3.04 10.78 6.03
CA GLY A 66 -3.73 11.40 4.93
C GLY A 66 -3.62 12.92 4.93
N ALA A 67 -2.82 13.47 5.84
CA ALA A 67 -2.79 14.91 6.01
C ALA A 67 -2.15 15.63 4.83
N ILE A 68 -1.18 14.99 4.18
CA ILE A 68 -0.50 15.59 3.02
C ILE A 68 -0.91 14.82 1.78
N LEU A 69 -2.21 14.80 1.57
CA LEU A 69 -2.82 14.00 0.55
C LEU A 69 -2.35 14.38 -0.84
N GLN A 70 -2.20 15.68 -1.10
CA GLN A 70 -1.88 16.16 -2.43
C GLN A 70 -0.56 15.65 -2.95
N HIS A 71 0.45 15.61 -2.09
CA HIS A 71 1.77 15.17 -2.51
C HIS A 71 1.76 13.70 -2.92
N ALA A 72 1.21 12.85 -2.06
CA ALA A 72 1.14 11.43 -2.36
C ALA A 72 0.28 11.15 -3.58
N THR A 73 -0.84 11.86 -3.68
CA THR A 73 -1.73 11.70 -4.82
C THR A 73 -1.04 12.04 -6.12
N THR A 74 -0.37 13.18 -6.15
CA THR A 74 0.30 13.63 -7.37
C THR A 74 1.37 12.63 -7.80
N LEU A 75 2.23 12.22 -6.88
CA LEU A 75 3.32 11.32 -7.23
C LEU A 75 2.81 9.95 -7.69
N ALA A 76 1.84 9.41 -6.98
CA ALA A 76 1.30 8.11 -7.35
C ALA A 76 0.63 8.16 -8.71
N ARG A 77 -0.11 9.22 -8.98
CA ARG A 77 -0.77 9.36 -10.27
C ARG A 77 0.24 9.51 -11.40
N GLU A 78 1.30 10.26 -11.17
CA GLU A 78 2.33 10.44 -12.20
C GLU A 78 3.03 9.13 -12.49
N CYS A 79 3.19 8.28 -11.51
CA CYS A 79 3.83 6.99 -11.69
C CYS A 79 2.86 5.91 -12.14
N GLY A 80 1.57 6.20 -12.17
CA GLY A 80 0.57 5.24 -12.62
C GLY A 80 0.33 4.10 -11.65
N ILE A 81 0.54 4.31 -10.35
CA ILE A 81 0.33 3.23 -9.38
C ILE A 81 -0.89 3.53 -8.51
N PRO A 82 -1.68 2.50 -8.21
CA PRO A 82 -2.82 2.68 -7.31
C PRO A 82 -2.36 3.04 -5.91
N ALA A 83 -3.11 3.91 -5.25
CA ALA A 83 -2.72 4.35 -3.92
C ALA A 83 -3.94 4.61 -3.06
N ALA A 84 -3.83 4.19 -1.80
CA ALA A 84 -4.80 4.49 -0.76
C ALA A 84 -4.05 5.18 0.38
N VAL A 85 -4.61 6.27 0.89
CA VAL A 85 -4.00 7.01 1.99
C VAL A 85 -4.95 7.08 3.16
N GLY A 86 -4.43 7.43 4.32
CA GLY A 86 -5.26 7.49 5.52
C GLY A 86 -5.60 6.12 6.09
N ILE A 87 -4.80 5.13 5.82
CA ILE A 87 -4.99 3.80 6.41
C ILE A 87 -4.27 3.80 7.74
N ARG A 88 -5.01 4.09 8.79
CA ARG A 88 -4.44 4.26 10.12
C ARG A 88 -3.70 3.01 10.57
N ASP A 89 -2.51 3.19 11.09
CA ASP A 89 -1.67 2.12 11.63
C ASP A 89 -1.30 1.05 10.61
N ALA A 90 -1.27 1.39 9.33
CA ALA A 90 -1.03 0.39 8.29
C ALA A 90 0.24 -0.40 8.52
N ARG A 91 1.31 0.25 9.00
CA ARG A 91 2.57 -0.46 9.23
C ARG A 91 2.48 -1.51 10.32
N ASN A 92 1.49 -1.39 11.22
CA ASN A 92 1.26 -2.38 12.26
C ASN A 92 0.14 -3.34 11.91
N LEU A 93 -0.74 -2.94 11.00
CA LEU A 93 -1.84 -3.80 10.56
C LEU A 93 -1.36 -4.92 9.65
N PHE A 94 -0.37 -4.63 8.82
CA PHE A 94 0.10 -5.58 7.82
C PHE A 94 1.50 -6.07 8.15
N GLN A 95 1.87 -7.19 7.57
CA GLN A 95 3.18 -7.78 7.78
C GLN A 95 3.90 -7.91 6.46
N ASN A 96 5.23 -7.83 6.51
CA ASN A 96 6.03 -8.03 5.32
C ASN A 96 5.72 -9.40 4.71
N GLY A 97 5.53 -9.40 3.40
CA GLY A 97 5.25 -10.63 2.66
C GLY A 97 3.78 -10.98 2.58
N GLU A 98 2.94 -10.29 3.31
CA GLU A 98 1.51 -10.53 3.28
C GLU A 98 0.91 -10.06 1.97
N LEU A 99 0.01 -10.85 1.40
CA LEU A 99 -0.61 -10.48 0.12
C LEU A 99 -1.70 -9.44 0.35
N LEU A 100 -1.56 -8.31 -0.30
CA LEU A 100 -2.53 -7.21 -0.19
C LEU A 100 -3.07 -6.85 -1.56
N GLU A 101 -4.26 -6.31 -1.56
CA GLU A 101 -4.86 -5.73 -2.75
C GLU A 101 -5.23 -4.29 -2.44
N VAL A 102 -4.77 -3.37 -3.28
CA VAL A 102 -5.05 -1.94 -3.12
C VAL A 102 -6.02 -1.52 -4.21
N ASP A 103 -7.13 -0.94 -3.80
CA ASP A 103 -8.11 -0.41 -4.74
C ASP A 103 -8.03 1.12 -4.65
N GLY A 104 -7.37 1.71 -5.61
CA GLY A 104 -7.18 3.15 -5.66
C GLY A 104 -8.41 3.91 -6.11
N TYR A 105 -9.43 3.23 -6.58
CA TYR A 105 -10.70 3.88 -6.91
C TYR A 105 -11.53 4.17 -5.67
N THR A 106 -11.41 3.31 -4.66
CA THR A 106 -12.22 3.43 -3.45
C THR A 106 -11.42 3.78 -2.22
N GLY A 107 -10.11 3.59 -2.25
CA GLY A 107 -9.26 3.79 -1.09
C GLY A 107 -9.24 2.60 -0.15
N LYS A 108 -9.66 1.43 -0.62
CA LYS A 108 -9.71 0.25 0.22
C LYS A 108 -8.48 -0.62 0.03
N VAL A 109 -8.01 -1.18 1.12
CA VAL A 109 -6.89 -2.13 1.11
C VAL A 109 -7.40 -3.41 1.73
N SER A 110 -7.28 -4.50 0.99
CA SER A 110 -7.79 -5.79 1.41
C SER A 110 -6.67 -6.75 1.70
N ARG A 111 -6.82 -7.47 2.79
CA ARG A 111 -5.94 -8.56 3.13
C ARG A 111 -6.73 -9.84 2.89
N ASN A 112 -6.18 -10.72 2.09
CA ASN A 112 -6.84 -12.00 1.86
C ASN A 112 -6.06 -13.07 2.59
N SER A 113 -6.62 -13.54 3.69
CA SER A 113 -5.95 -14.51 4.53
C SER A 113 -6.21 -15.94 4.11
N SER A 114 -7.09 -16.16 3.16
CA SER A 114 -7.41 -17.51 2.79
C SER A 114 -6.29 -18.19 2.04
N ILE A 115 -5.67 -17.63 1.31
CA ILE A 115 -4.68 -18.16 0.63
C ILE A 115 -4.64 -19.29 0.04
N ASP A 116 -4.92 -19.63 -0.33
CA ASP A 116 -4.89 -20.56 -0.78
C ASP A 116 -4.20 -20.98 -1.49
N ARG A 117 -4.25 -21.05 -1.28
CA ARG A 117 -3.78 -21.53 -1.62
C ARG A 117 -3.46 -21.68 -2.26
#